data_c75f78f80cd9fa1a2bb581e1837ef41a
#
_entry.id   c75f78f80cd9fa1a2bb581e1837ef41a
#
_cell.length_a   1.000
_cell.length_b   1.000
_cell.length_c   1.000
_cell.angle_alpha   90.00
_cell.angle_beta   90.00
_cell.angle_gamma   90.00
#
_symmetry.space_group_name_H-M   'P 1'
#
loop_
_entity.id
_entity.type
_entity.pdbx_description
1 polymer ?
#
loop_
_entity_poly.entity_id
_entity_poly.type
_entity_poly.pdbx_seq_one_letter_code
_entity_poly.pdbx_strand_id
1 'polypeptide(L)'
;GDFFRKNLQKNNIEDNLLTSEQLTSGVSSTFISQDGERTFGTYLGAAASLKAEDLTLEMFKGYAYLFIEGYLVQDHEMILHAIELAKEAGLQICLDMASYNIVENDLEFFSLLINKYVDIVFANEEEAKAFTGEEPEEALRVIAKKCSIAIVKVGANGSYIRKGTEEIKVSAIPVEKVLDTTGAGDYFAAGFLYGLTCGYSLEKCAKIGSILSGNVIQVIGTTISPERWDEIKLNINRVLAE
;
A
#
# COMPACT_ATOMS: atom_id res chain seq x y z
N GLY A 1 12.33 18.32 3.00
CA GLY A 1 11.62 18.80 1.81
C GLY A 1 12.39 18.56 0.52
N ASP A 2 13.46 19.31 0.28
CA ASP A 2 14.15 19.30 -1.04
C ASP A 2 14.71 17.96 -1.49
N PHE A 3 15.22 17.16 -0.56
CA PHE A 3 15.68 15.80 -0.88
C PHE A 3 14.54 14.94 -1.43
N PHE A 4 13.38 14.97 -0.77
CA PHE A 4 12.22 14.20 -1.18
C PHE A 4 11.68 14.67 -2.54
N ARG A 5 11.54 15.99 -2.73
CA ARG A 5 11.12 16.60 -4.00
C ARG A 5 12.03 16.22 -5.16
N LYS A 6 13.36 16.32 -4.98
CA LYS A 6 14.35 15.91 -5.99
C LYS A 6 14.23 14.42 -6.34
N ASN A 7 13.89 13.58 -5.36
CA ASN A 7 13.71 12.14 -5.59
C ASN A 7 12.45 11.84 -6.41
N LEU A 8 11.34 12.53 -6.14
CA LEU A 8 10.12 12.43 -6.96
C LEU A 8 10.42 12.83 -8.41
N GLN A 9 11.05 13.99 -8.63
CA GLN A 9 11.41 14.49 -9.96
C GLN A 9 12.33 13.53 -10.72
N LYS A 10 13.35 12.98 -10.04
CA LYS A 10 14.26 12.00 -10.64
C LYS A 10 13.54 10.75 -11.16
N ASN A 11 12.43 10.38 -10.51
CA ASN A 11 11.64 9.21 -10.87
C ASN A 11 10.39 9.55 -11.71
N ASN A 12 10.30 10.78 -12.25
CA ASN A 12 9.16 11.27 -13.02
C ASN A 12 7.81 11.15 -12.29
N ILE A 13 7.84 11.35 -10.97
CA ILE A 13 6.64 11.40 -10.13
C ILE A 13 6.24 12.88 -9.98
N GLU A 14 4.99 13.17 -10.22
CA GLU A 14 4.43 14.51 -10.07
C GLU A 14 4.54 14.99 -8.61
N ASP A 15 4.92 16.25 -8.43
CA ASP A 15 5.17 16.86 -7.14
C ASP A 15 3.97 17.71 -6.70
N ASN A 16 3.09 17.13 -5.90
CA ASN A 16 2.00 17.81 -5.21
C ASN A 16 2.32 18.09 -3.74
N LEU A 17 3.61 18.15 -3.37
CA LEU A 17 4.04 18.40 -2.00
C LEU A 17 3.74 19.84 -1.56
N LEU A 18 3.04 19.96 -0.46
CA LEU A 18 2.87 21.22 0.24
C LEU A 18 4.11 21.55 1.07
N THR A 19 4.38 22.83 1.29
CA THR A 19 5.55 23.28 2.06
C THR A 19 5.09 24.06 3.28
N SER A 20 5.53 23.66 4.47
CA SER A 20 5.36 24.44 5.70
C SER A 20 6.57 25.32 5.93
N GLU A 21 6.36 26.59 6.21
CA GLU A 21 7.42 27.53 6.63
C GLU A 21 7.73 27.43 8.13
N GLN A 22 6.82 26.84 8.91
CA GLN A 22 6.89 26.82 10.37
C GLN A 22 7.38 25.48 10.94
N LEU A 23 7.15 24.38 10.22
CA LEU A 23 7.43 23.04 10.69
C LEU A 23 8.47 22.34 9.82
N THR A 24 9.35 21.57 10.43
CA THR A 24 10.29 20.70 9.71
C THR A 24 9.58 19.48 9.12
N SER A 25 10.17 18.86 8.11
CA SER A 25 9.72 17.57 7.60
C SER A 25 9.69 16.51 8.69
N GLY A 26 8.77 15.56 8.59
CA GLY A 26 8.72 14.42 9.49
C GLY A 26 9.98 13.56 9.44
N VAL A 27 10.23 12.84 10.53
CA VAL A 27 11.35 11.89 10.68
C VAL A 27 10.84 10.64 11.36
N SER A 28 11.15 9.49 10.79
CA SER A 28 10.92 8.19 11.44
C SER A 28 12.25 7.53 11.74
N SER A 29 12.49 7.22 13.02
CA SER A 29 13.66 6.47 13.48
C SER A 29 13.26 5.02 13.69
N THR A 30 13.95 4.11 13.00
CA THR A 30 13.69 2.68 13.11
C THR A 30 14.69 2.05 14.07
N PHE A 31 14.18 1.39 15.09
CA PHE A 31 14.97 0.59 16.04
C PHE A 31 14.78 -0.88 15.70
N ILE A 32 15.87 -1.58 15.42
CA ILE A 32 15.86 -2.99 15.05
C ILE A 32 16.48 -3.77 16.21
N SER A 33 15.73 -4.71 16.80
CA SER A 33 16.20 -5.61 17.85
C SER A 33 16.99 -6.79 17.25
N GLN A 34 17.68 -7.57 18.10
CA GLN A 34 18.55 -8.66 17.64
C GLN A 34 17.78 -9.79 16.94
N ASP A 35 16.49 -9.94 17.22
CA ASP A 35 15.57 -10.91 16.58
C ASP A 35 14.96 -10.39 15.27
N GLY A 36 15.32 -9.16 14.87
CA GLY A 36 14.84 -8.54 13.62
C GLY A 36 13.51 -7.79 13.76
N GLU A 37 12.94 -7.75 14.97
CA GLU A 37 11.74 -6.95 15.22
C GLU A 37 12.04 -5.44 15.14
N ARG A 38 11.04 -4.65 14.70
CA ARG A 38 11.21 -3.23 14.45
C ARG A 38 10.22 -2.41 15.25
N THR A 39 10.75 -1.35 15.84
CA THR A 39 9.97 -0.33 16.52
C THR A 39 10.27 1.03 15.89
N PHE A 40 9.24 1.81 15.62
CA PHE A 40 9.36 3.11 14.98
C PHE A 40 9.12 4.22 16.01
N GLY A 41 10.08 5.16 16.10
CA GLY A 41 9.90 6.44 16.77
C GLY A 41 9.63 7.52 15.71
N THR A 42 8.36 7.89 15.52
CA THR A 42 7.97 8.80 14.45
C THR A 42 7.60 10.18 14.97
N TYR A 43 8.24 11.19 14.40
CA TYR A 43 7.85 12.59 14.50
C TYR A 43 7.25 13.02 13.16
N LEU A 44 5.96 13.32 13.14
CA LEU A 44 5.24 13.61 11.89
C LEU A 44 5.64 14.96 11.28
N GLY A 45 6.08 15.92 12.08
CA GLY A 45 6.50 17.24 11.59
C GLY A 45 5.40 17.94 10.79
N ALA A 46 5.76 18.53 9.66
CA ALA A 46 4.84 19.25 8.79
C ALA A 46 3.69 18.34 8.25
N ALA A 47 3.89 17.03 8.16
CA ALA A 47 2.83 16.13 7.70
C ALA A 47 1.60 16.14 8.63
N ALA A 48 1.80 16.38 9.94
CA ALA A 48 0.70 16.51 10.89
C ALA A 48 -0.16 17.78 10.72
N SER A 49 0.28 18.73 9.91
CA SER A 49 -0.47 19.98 9.66
C SER A 49 -1.29 19.94 8.37
N LEU A 50 -1.23 18.86 7.60
CA LEU A 50 -2.06 18.67 6.42
C LEU A 50 -3.53 18.57 6.84
N LYS A 51 -4.41 19.31 6.13
CA LYS A 51 -5.84 19.35 6.42
C LYS A 51 -6.66 19.12 5.15
N ALA A 52 -7.96 18.84 5.35
CA ALA A 52 -8.91 18.68 4.27
C ALA A 52 -8.89 19.88 3.29
N GLU A 53 -8.83 21.10 3.83
CA GLU A 53 -8.84 22.36 3.04
C GLU A 53 -7.61 22.55 2.13
N ASP A 54 -6.52 21.82 2.40
CA ASP A 54 -5.30 21.85 1.58
C ASP A 54 -5.43 21.00 0.31
N LEU A 55 -6.42 20.11 0.26
CA LEU A 55 -6.65 19.22 -0.88
C LEU A 55 -7.56 19.91 -1.91
N THR A 56 -7.21 19.80 -3.18
CA THR A 56 -7.98 20.36 -4.27
C THR A 56 -8.28 19.32 -5.34
N LEU A 57 -9.39 19.44 -6.05
CA LEU A 57 -9.77 18.52 -7.12
C LEU A 57 -8.67 18.36 -8.19
N GLU A 58 -7.91 19.42 -8.45
CA GLU A 58 -6.84 19.42 -9.45
C GLU A 58 -5.75 18.41 -9.12
N MET A 59 -5.47 18.16 -7.84
CA MET A 59 -4.48 17.17 -7.38
C MET A 59 -4.87 15.73 -7.72
N PHE A 60 -6.14 15.46 -8.03
CA PHE A 60 -6.66 14.13 -8.32
C PHE A 60 -6.88 13.86 -9.82
N LYS A 61 -6.86 14.90 -10.67
CA LYS A 61 -7.12 14.75 -12.10
C LYS A 61 -6.00 14.01 -12.81
N GLY A 62 -6.38 13.13 -13.75
CA GLY A 62 -5.42 12.41 -14.59
C GLY A 62 -4.89 11.12 -13.98
N TYR A 63 -5.30 10.77 -12.77
CA TYR A 63 -4.94 9.51 -12.11
C TYR A 63 -6.05 8.47 -12.22
N ALA A 64 -5.71 7.20 -12.06
CA ALA A 64 -6.67 6.09 -12.05
C ALA A 64 -7.05 5.67 -10.61
N TYR A 65 -6.14 5.83 -9.67
CA TYR A 65 -6.30 5.38 -8.30
C TYR A 65 -5.90 6.45 -7.30
N LEU A 66 -6.65 6.55 -6.19
CA LEU A 66 -6.18 7.13 -4.95
C LEU A 66 -5.76 5.98 -4.04
N PHE A 67 -4.50 5.93 -3.63
CA PHE A 67 -3.99 4.96 -2.66
C PHE A 67 -3.87 5.62 -1.29
N ILE A 68 -4.58 5.08 -0.31
CA ILE A 68 -4.64 5.58 1.06
C ILE A 68 -3.88 4.61 1.97
N GLU A 69 -2.91 5.15 2.69
CA GLU A 69 -2.23 4.47 3.79
C GLU A 69 -3.12 4.51 5.04
N GLY A 70 -3.37 3.37 5.65
CA GLY A 70 -4.22 3.25 6.83
C GLY A 70 -3.76 4.10 8.02
N TYR A 71 -2.48 4.47 8.08
CA TYR A 71 -1.98 5.42 9.10
C TYR A 71 -2.64 6.80 9.04
N LEU A 72 -3.15 7.20 7.87
CA LEU A 72 -3.83 8.49 7.68
C LEU A 72 -5.29 8.45 8.11
N VAL A 73 -5.85 7.28 8.34
CA VAL A 73 -7.28 7.09 8.70
C VAL A 73 -7.66 7.80 10.00
N GLN A 74 -6.69 8.13 10.86
CA GLN A 74 -6.91 8.88 12.09
C GLN A 74 -7.47 10.31 11.87
N ASP A 75 -7.28 10.89 10.68
CA ASP A 75 -7.91 12.15 10.28
C ASP A 75 -9.11 11.87 9.37
N HIS A 76 -10.25 11.61 10.00
CA HIS A 76 -11.48 11.24 9.30
C HIS A 76 -11.96 12.30 8.31
N GLU A 77 -11.86 13.60 8.68
CA GLU A 77 -12.29 14.71 7.83
C GLU A 77 -11.44 14.78 6.56
N MET A 78 -10.11 14.75 6.72
CA MET A 78 -9.18 14.77 5.60
C MET A 78 -9.39 13.59 4.65
N ILE A 79 -9.54 12.37 5.20
CA ILE A 79 -9.72 11.17 4.39
C ILE A 79 -11.05 11.18 3.63
N LEU A 80 -12.15 11.56 4.26
CA LEU A 80 -13.44 11.66 3.58
C LEU A 80 -13.39 12.70 2.46
N HIS A 81 -12.79 13.87 2.72
CA HIS A 81 -12.65 14.90 1.70
C HIS A 81 -11.76 14.44 0.53
N ALA A 82 -10.63 13.77 0.81
CA ALA A 82 -9.77 13.19 -0.23
C ALA A 82 -10.55 12.18 -1.10
N ILE A 83 -11.35 11.32 -0.48
CA ILE A 83 -12.18 10.33 -1.17
C ILE A 83 -13.24 11.02 -2.04
N GLU A 84 -13.91 12.07 -1.53
CA GLU A 84 -14.90 12.85 -2.30
C GLU A 84 -14.28 13.45 -3.56
N LEU A 85 -13.14 14.13 -3.43
CA LEU A 85 -12.41 14.70 -4.55
C LEU A 85 -11.95 13.63 -5.55
N ALA A 86 -11.44 12.50 -5.06
CA ALA A 86 -11.01 11.39 -5.91
C ALA A 86 -12.19 10.77 -6.68
N LYS A 87 -13.34 10.57 -6.04
CA LYS A 87 -14.55 10.07 -6.71
C LYS A 87 -15.09 11.07 -7.73
N GLU A 88 -15.05 12.37 -7.43
CA GLU A 88 -15.41 13.44 -8.39
C GLU A 88 -14.47 13.40 -9.61
N ALA A 89 -13.18 13.17 -9.41
CA ALA A 89 -12.19 13.00 -10.48
C ALA A 89 -12.28 11.65 -11.21
N GLY A 90 -13.13 10.72 -10.75
CA GLY A 90 -13.34 9.41 -11.35
C GLY A 90 -12.34 8.32 -10.95
N LEU A 91 -11.60 8.51 -9.84
CA LEU A 91 -10.61 7.54 -9.37
C LEU A 91 -11.26 6.37 -8.63
N GLN A 92 -10.60 5.22 -8.69
CA GLN A 92 -10.85 4.11 -7.78
C GLN A 92 -10.07 4.32 -6.48
N ILE A 93 -10.67 3.93 -5.35
CA ILE A 93 -10.07 4.08 -4.03
C ILE A 93 -9.42 2.78 -3.60
N CYS A 94 -8.13 2.85 -3.30
CA CYS A 94 -7.35 1.75 -2.73
C CYS A 94 -7.01 2.08 -1.27
N LEU A 95 -7.16 1.13 -0.37
CA LEU A 95 -6.82 1.27 1.04
C LEU A 95 -5.89 0.13 1.45
N ASP A 96 -4.69 0.45 1.95
CA ASP A 96 -3.88 -0.49 2.75
C ASP A 96 -4.22 -0.30 4.23
N MET A 97 -4.45 -1.38 4.94
CA MET A 97 -4.83 -1.33 6.36
C MET A 97 -3.69 -0.92 7.29
N ALA A 98 -2.46 -0.95 6.79
CA ALA A 98 -1.20 -0.47 7.38
C ALA A 98 -0.75 -1.16 8.69
N SER A 99 -1.63 -1.37 9.67
CA SER A 99 -1.31 -2.04 10.94
C SER A 99 -2.57 -2.51 11.65
N TYR A 100 -2.49 -3.71 12.26
CA TYR A 100 -3.60 -4.28 13.05
C TYR A 100 -4.03 -3.35 14.21
N ASN A 101 -3.09 -2.68 14.87
CA ASN A 101 -3.39 -1.74 15.95
C ASN A 101 -4.23 -0.54 15.47
N ILE A 102 -3.94 -0.04 14.28
CA ILE A 102 -4.71 1.06 13.67
C ILE A 102 -6.12 0.59 13.35
N VAL A 103 -6.25 -0.62 12.78
CA VAL A 103 -7.55 -1.21 12.45
C VAL A 103 -8.39 -1.42 13.71
N GLU A 104 -7.83 -1.99 14.79
CA GLU A 104 -8.53 -2.21 16.06
C GLU A 104 -8.99 -0.90 16.72
N ASN A 105 -8.14 0.14 16.65
CA ASN A 105 -8.44 1.42 17.28
C ASN A 105 -9.54 2.21 16.56
N ASP A 106 -9.75 1.98 15.26
CA ASP A 106 -10.69 2.74 14.44
C ASP A 106 -11.54 1.84 13.50
N LEU A 107 -11.94 0.69 14.03
CA LEU A 107 -12.65 -0.37 13.28
C LEU A 107 -13.95 0.14 12.63
N GLU A 108 -14.69 1.01 13.32
CA GLU A 108 -15.95 1.56 12.80
C GLU A 108 -15.71 2.42 11.55
N PHE A 109 -14.65 3.23 11.55
CA PHE A 109 -14.34 4.07 10.42
C PHE A 109 -13.74 3.26 9.26
N PHE A 110 -12.85 2.29 9.51
CA PHE A 110 -12.45 1.32 8.49
C PHE A 110 -13.64 0.62 7.85
N SER A 111 -14.60 0.17 8.68
CA SER A 111 -15.83 -0.45 8.18
C SER A 111 -16.66 0.51 7.33
N LEU A 112 -16.77 1.78 7.73
CA LEU A 112 -17.45 2.81 6.95
C LEU A 112 -16.77 3.00 5.58
N LEU A 113 -15.44 3.18 5.58
CA LEU A 113 -14.67 3.40 4.36
C LEU A 113 -14.81 2.23 3.38
N ILE A 114 -14.57 1.02 3.86
CA ILE A 114 -14.59 -0.20 3.02
C ILE A 114 -15.99 -0.49 2.49
N ASN A 115 -17.03 -0.29 3.29
CA ASN A 115 -18.40 -0.55 2.85
C ASN A 115 -18.93 0.48 1.83
N LYS A 116 -18.45 1.72 1.86
CA LYS A 116 -19.06 2.80 1.08
C LYS A 116 -18.20 3.34 -0.05
N TYR A 117 -16.89 3.32 0.11
CA TYR A 117 -16.02 4.12 -0.74
C TYR A 117 -14.87 3.34 -1.38
N VAL A 118 -14.32 2.36 -0.67
CA VAL A 118 -13.11 1.65 -1.09
C VAL A 118 -13.42 0.59 -2.14
N ASP A 119 -12.67 0.63 -3.22
CA ASP A 119 -12.78 -0.33 -4.33
C ASP A 119 -11.81 -1.50 -4.15
N ILE A 120 -10.60 -1.24 -3.63
CA ILE A 120 -9.53 -2.23 -3.47
C ILE A 120 -8.96 -2.16 -2.05
N VAL A 121 -8.93 -3.30 -1.36
CA VAL A 121 -8.38 -3.41 -0.01
C VAL A 121 -7.12 -4.28 -0.04
N PHE A 122 -6.05 -3.76 0.56
CA PHE A 122 -4.83 -4.50 0.88
C PHE A 122 -4.75 -4.70 2.39
N ALA A 123 -4.51 -5.92 2.83
CA ALA A 123 -4.28 -6.27 4.21
C ALA A 123 -3.20 -7.35 4.31
N ASN A 124 -2.49 -7.42 5.44
CA ASN A 124 -1.79 -8.63 5.84
C ASN A 124 -2.70 -9.53 6.68
N GLU A 125 -2.19 -10.67 7.13
CA GLU A 125 -2.97 -11.64 7.92
C GLU A 125 -3.43 -11.09 9.27
N GLU A 126 -2.60 -10.27 9.93
CA GLU A 126 -2.93 -9.68 11.23
C GLU A 126 -3.97 -8.56 11.09
N GLU A 127 -3.81 -7.71 10.08
CA GLU A 127 -4.75 -6.64 9.73
C GLU A 127 -6.11 -7.20 9.31
N ALA A 128 -6.11 -8.23 8.47
CA ALA A 128 -7.33 -8.90 8.04
C ALA A 128 -8.07 -9.55 9.21
N LYS A 129 -7.33 -10.16 10.14
CA LYS A 129 -7.87 -10.74 11.38
C LYS A 129 -8.41 -9.66 12.32
N ALA A 130 -7.69 -8.55 12.51
CA ALA A 130 -8.14 -7.42 13.32
C ALA A 130 -9.47 -6.84 12.79
N PHE A 131 -9.61 -6.76 11.46
CA PHE A 131 -10.80 -6.22 10.82
C PHE A 131 -12.00 -7.18 10.85
N THR A 132 -11.78 -8.50 10.71
CA THR A 132 -12.83 -9.48 10.49
C THR A 132 -13.06 -10.45 11.66
N GLY A 133 -12.05 -10.66 12.49
CA GLY A 133 -12.00 -11.73 13.49
C GLY A 133 -11.67 -13.12 12.93
N GLU A 134 -11.44 -13.23 11.62
CA GLU A 134 -11.32 -14.50 10.90
C GLU A 134 -9.87 -14.79 10.46
N GLU A 135 -9.58 -16.05 10.16
CA GLU A 135 -8.32 -16.46 9.54
C GLU A 135 -8.25 -15.98 8.08
N PRO A 136 -7.04 -15.89 7.47
CA PRO A 136 -6.81 -15.15 6.23
C PRO A 136 -7.73 -15.51 5.06
N GLU A 137 -8.06 -16.78 4.84
CA GLU A 137 -8.93 -17.19 3.74
C GLU A 137 -10.38 -16.76 3.93
N GLU A 138 -10.89 -16.87 5.15
CA GLU A 138 -12.25 -16.42 5.44
C GLU A 138 -12.31 -14.90 5.58
N ALA A 139 -11.28 -14.27 6.17
CA ALA A 139 -11.12 -12.83 6.20
C ALA A 139 -11.18 -12.21 4.78
N LEU A 140 -10.46 -12.81 3.82
CA LEU A 140 -10.54 -12.43 2.40
C LEU A 140 -11.99 -12.41 1.90
N ARG A 141 -12.77 -13.47 2.19
CA ARG A 141 -14.16 -13.58 1.75
C ARG A 141 -15.07 -12.56 2.41
N VAL A 142 -14.82 -12.26 3.68
CA VAL A 142 -15.57 -11.21 4.42
C VAL A 142 -15.29 -9.83 3.82
N ILE A 143 -14.02 -9.49 3.58
CA ILE A 143 -13.61 -8.21 3.00
C ILE A 143 -14.14 -8.08 1.56
N ALA A 144 -14.02 -9.12 0.75
CA ALA A 144 -14.47 -9.10 -0.65
C ALA A 144 -15.98 -8.97 -0.85
N LYS A 145 -16.79 -9.15 0.20
CA LYS A 145 -18.22 -8.82 0.14
C LYS A 145 -18.50 -7.32 0.20
N LYS A 146 -17.49 -6.52 0.56
CA LYS A 146 -17.60 -5.09 0.86
C LYS A 146 -16.86 -4.20 -0.15
N CYS A 147 -15.97 -4.76 -0.96
CA CYS A 147 -15.17 -4.05 -1.97
C CYS A 147 -15.07 -4.83 -3.27
N SER A 148 -14.56 -4.21 -4.32
CA SER A 148 -14.43 -4.85 -5.65
C SER A 148 -13.31 -5.88 -5.68
N ILE A 149 -12.17 -5.59 -5.04
CA ILE A 149 -11.00 -6.49 -4.95
C ILE A 149 -10.49 -6.48 -3.52
N ALA A 150 -10.39 -7.66 -2.92
CA ALA A 150 -9.71 -7.86 -1.64
C ALA A 150 -8.40 -8.62 -1.83
N ILE A 151 -7.36 -8.20 -1.12
CA ILE A 151 -6.05 -8.83 -1.11
C ILE A 151 -5.64 -9.07 0.34
N VAL A 152 -5.28 -10.33 0.68
CA VAL A 152 -4.69 -10.69 1.97
C VAL A 152 -3.30 -11.29 1.73
N LYS A 153 -2.28 -10.57 2.18
CA LYS A 153 -0.87 -10.97 2.13
C LYS A 153 -0.59 -11.92 3.30
N VAL A 154 -0.01 -13.08 3.04
CA VAL A 154 0.26 -14.14 4.05
C VAL A 154 1.75 -14.48 4.12
N GLY A 155 2.59 -13.46 4.10
CA GLY A 155 4.04 -13.55 4.23
C GLY A 155 4.68 -14.53 3.25
N ALA A 156 5.44 -15.49 3.75
CA ALA A 156 6.13 -16.49 2.93
C ALA A 156 5.15 -17.42 2.17
N ASN A 157 3.89 -17.48 2.57
CA ASN A 157 2.86 -18.25 1.89
C ASN A 157 2.24 -17.51 0.68
N GLY A 158 2.63 -16.26 0.45
CA GLY A 158 2.21 -15.46 -0.71
C GLY A 158 1.02 -14.56 -0.43
N SER A 159 0.00 -14.63 -1.27
CA SER A 159 -1.18 -13.77 -1.15
C SER A 159 -2.45 -14.45 -1.67
N TYR A 160 -3.57 -14.07 -1.10
CA TYR A 160 -4.91 -14.45 -1.52
C TYR A 160 -5.61 -13.23 -2.10
N ILE A 161 -6.22 -13.37 -3.25
CA ILE A 161 -6.91 -12.30 -3.95
C ILE A 161 -8.33 -12.76 -4.29
N ARG A 162 -9.31 -11.87 -4.10
CA ARG A 162 -10.69 -12.14 -4.50
C ARG A 162 -11.33 -10.95 -5.20
N LYS A 163 -11.99 -11.25 -6.32
CA LYS A 163 -12.84 -10.31 -7.06
C LYS A 163 -14.16 -11.01 -7.42
N GLY A 164 -15.25 -10.60 -6.80
CA GLY A 164 -16.54 -11.28 -6.96
C GLY A 164 -16.46 -12.76 -6.55
N THR A 165 -16.63 -13.67 -7.50
CA THR A 165 -16.53 -15.13 -7.28
C THR A 165 -15.14 -15.69 -7.60
N GLU A 166 -14.28 -14.94 -8.28
CA GLU A 166 -12.92 -15.34 -8.60
C GLU A 166 -12.04 -15.25 -7.35
N GLU A 167 -11.41 -16.35 -6.97
CA GLU A 167 -10.48 -16.44 -5.86
C GLU A 167 -9.16 -17.03 -6.34
N ILE A 168 -8.06 -16.35 -6.09
CA ILE A 168 -6.73 -16.67 -6.60
C ILE A 168 -5.76 -16.74 -5.42
N LYS A 169 -4.88 -17.74 -5.45
CA LYS A 169 -3.74 -17.87 -4.54
C LYS A 169 -2.46 -17.76 -5.33
N VAL A 170 -1.58 -16.87 -4.95
CA VAL A 170 -0.26 -16.69 -5.57
C VAL A 170 0.80 -16.91 -4.51
N SER A 171 1.74 -17.80 -4.77
CA SER A 171 2.87 -18.08 -3.88
C SER A 171 3.83 -16.89 -3.85
N ALA A 172 4.49 -16.69 -2.70
CA ALA A 172 5.62 -15.77 -2.63
C ALA A 172 6.77 -16.29 -3.52
N ILE A 173 7.60 -15.38 -4.03
CA ILE A 173 8.83 -15.79 -4.69
C ILE A 173 9.83 -16.34 -3.67
N PRO A 174 10.64 -17.33 -4.02
CA PRO A 174 11.75 -17.77 -3.18
C PRO A 174 12.73 -16.62 -2.92
N VAL A 175 13.12 -16.43 -1.67
CA VAL A 175 14.14 -15.46 -1.27
C VAL A 175 15.28 -16.16 -0.54
N GLU A 176 16.53 -15.74 -0.79
CA GLU A 176 17.68 -16.35 -0.14
C GLU A 176 17.76 -15.97 1.34
N LYS A 177 17.51 -14.71 1.64
CA LYS A 177 17.57 -14.16 3.00
C LYS A 177 16.68 -12.94 3.15
N VAL A 178 15.87 -12.91 4.19
CA VAL A 178 15.15 -11.72 4.62
C VAL A 178 16.10 -10.88 5.49
N LEU A 179 16.34 -9.64 5.09
CA LEU A 179 17.18 -8.69 5.83
C LEU A 179 16.33 -7.63 6.54
N ASP A 180 15.32 -7.12 5.87
CA ASP A 180 14.44 -6.07 6.38
C ASP A 180 13.10 -6.15 5.65
N THR A 181 11.99 -6.28 6.37
CA THR A 181 10.65 -6.37 5.76
C THR A 181 9.99 -5.01 5.56
N THR A 182 10.72 -3.90 5.81
CA THR A 182 10.22 -2.54 5.56
C THR A 182 9.88 -2.35 4.08
N GLY A 183 8.68 -1.84 3.82
CA GLY A 183 8.19 -1.57 2.47
C GLY A 183 7.69 -2.81 1.70
N ALA A 184 7.68 -4.02 2.30
CA ALA A 184 7.20 -5.21 1.62
C ALA A 184 5.75 -5.06 1.13
N GLY A 185 4.87 -4.48 1.97
CA GLY A 185 3.48 -4.17 1.64
C GLY A 185 3.38 -3.15 0.51
N ASP A 186 4.13 -2.05 0.62
CA ASP A 186 4.14 -0.95 -0.35
C ASP A 186 4.58 -1.42 -1.74
N TYR A 187 5.66 -2.20 -1.79
CA TYR A 187 6.16 -2.77 -3.04
C TYR A 187 5.18 -3.79 -3.64
N PHE A 188 4.51 -4.59 -2.79
CA PHE A 188 3.46 -5.49 -3.27
C PHE A 188 2.30 -4.69 -3.88
N ALA A 189 1.78 -3.70 -3.17
CA ALA A 189 0.68 -2.87 -3.64
C ALA A 189 1.05 -2.12 -4.92
N ALA A 190 2.25 -1.54 -4.99
CA ALA A 190 2.75 -0.86 -6.19
C ALA A 190 2.80 -1.80 -7.41
N GLY A 191 3.33 -3.02 -7.24
CA GLY A 191 3.38 -4.02 -8.31
C GLY A 191 1.99 -4.50 -8.74
N PHE A 192 1.10 -4.71 -7.80
CA PHE A 192 -0.27 -5.12 -8.07
C PHE A 192 -1.04 -4.04 -8.83
N LEU A 193 -0.98 -2.78 -8.38
CA LEU A 193 -1.63 -1.65 -9.04
C LEU A 193 -1.04 -1.36 -10.42
N TYR A 194 0.29 -1.49 -10.58
CA TYR A 194 0.92 -1.43 -11.90
C TYR A 194 0.30 -2.47 -12.86
N GLY A 195 0.17 -3.70 -12.40
CA GLY A 195 -0.47 -4.75 -13.19
C GLY A 195 -1.91 -4.41 -13.58
N LEU A 196 -2.69 -3.87 -12.66
CA LEU A 196 -4.06 -3.42 -12.92
C LEU A 196 -4.12 -2.29 -13.94
N THR A 197 -3.23 -1.28 -13.84
CA THR A 197 -3.18 -0.17 -14.81
C THR A 197 -2.82 -0.64 -16.20
N CYS A 198 -2.03 -1.71 -16.32
CA CYS A 198 -1.69 -2.35 -17.60
C CYS A 198 -2.78 -3.32 -18.12
N GLY A 199 -3.85 -3.55 -17.35
CA GLY A 199 -4.94 -4.45 -17.73
C GLY A 199 -4.60 -5.94 -17.65
N TYR A 200 -3.61 -6.32 -16.84
CA TYR A 200 -3.23 -7.73 -16.64
C TYR A 200 -4.24 -8.46 -15.74
N SER A 201 -4.23 -9.81 -15.81
CA SER A 201 -5.04 -10.65 -14.92
C SER A 201 -4.64 -10.46 -13.46
N LEU A 202 -5.56 -10.70 -12.52
CA LEU A 202 -5.28 -10.58 -11.08
C LEU A 202 -4.11 -11.47 -10.65
N GLU A 203 -3.97 -12.65 -11.27
CA GLU A 203 -2.85 -13.54 -11.00
C GLU A 203 -1.51 -12.89 -11.39
N LYS A 204 -1.43 -12.28 -12.58
CA LYS A 204 -0.22 -11.55 -13.03
C LYS A 204 0.04 -10.33 -12.16
N CYS A 205 -0.99 -9.57 -11.77
CA CYS A 205 -0.85 -8.47 -10.82
C CYS A 205 -0.21 -8.93 -9.50
N ALA A 206 -0.71 -10.02 -8.92
CA ALA A 206 -0.19 -10.56 -7.67
C ALA A 206 1.23 -11.15 -7.82
N LYS A 207 1.54 -11.80 -8.93
CA LYS A 207 2.90 -12.27 -9.24
C LYS A 207 3.89 -11.10 -9.33
N ILE A 208 3.51 -9.99 -9.97
CA ILE A 208 4.32 -8.76 -10.03
C ILE A 208 4.53 -8.19 -8.62
N GLY A 209 3.45 -8.07 -7.83
CA GLY A 209 3.52 -7.65 -6.43
C GLY A 209 4.48 -8.52 -5.61
N SER A 210 4.38 -9.86 -5.75
CA SER A 210 5.26 -10.82 -5.06
C SER A 210 6.73 -10.66 -5.49
N ILE A 211 7.00 -10.42 -6.76
CA ILE A 211 8.37 -10.17 -7.25
C ILE A 211 8.95 -8.91 -6.59
N LEU A 212 8.21 -7.82 -6.57
CA LEU A 212 8.68 -6.57 -5.97
C LEU A 212 8.87 -6.71 -4.47
N SER A 213 7.88 -7.24 -3.75
CA SER A 213 7.93 -7.47 -2.32
C SER A 213 9.10 -8.39 -1.92
N GLY A 214 9.26 -9.53 -2.60
CA GLY A 214 10.33 -10.47 -2.32
C GLY A 214 11.74 -9.93 -2.63
N ASN A 215 11.86 -8.91 -3.48
CA ASN A 215 13.15 -8.27 -3.75
C ASN A 215 13.48 -7.19 -2.72
N VAL A 216 12.51 -6.38 -2.27
CA VAL A 216 12.78 -5.32 -1.29
C VAL A 216 13.17 -5.89 0.07
N ILE A 217 12.60 -7.02 0.50
CA ILE A 217 12.94 -7.62 1.81
C ILE A 217 14.35 -8.21 1.89
N GLN A 218 15.10 -8.24 0.79
CA GLN A 218 16.49 -8.70 0.73
C GLN A 218 17.51 -7.56 0.75
N VAL A 219 17.07 -6.32 1.01
CA VAL A 219 17.93 -5.17 1.22
C VAL A 219 17.63 -4.52 2.57
N ILE A 220 18.54 -3.73 3.10
CA ILE A 220 18.28 -2.91 4.28
C ILE A 220 17.66 -1.59 3.81
N GLY A 221 16.54 -1.21 4.42
CA GLY A 221 15.72 -0.09 3.97
C GLY A 221 14.95 -0.44 2.69
N THR A 222 14.51 0.59 1.95
CA THR A 222 13.59 0.41 0.82
C THR A 222 14.21 0.77 -0.54
N THR A 223 15.53 1.01 -0.60
CA THR A 223 16.20 1.40 -1.85
C THR A 223 16.79 0.18 -2.54
N ILE A 224 16.27 -0.14 -3.70
CA ILE A 224 16.74 -1.24 -4.55
C ILE A 224 17.78 -0.69 -5.54
N SER A 225 18.91 -1.40 -5.72
CA SER A 225 19.97 -1.01 -6.65
C SER A 225 19.50 -1.08 -8.11
N PRO A 226 20.13 -0.31 -9.04
CA PRO A 226 19.79 -0.39 -10.46
C PRO A 226 19.96 -1.79 -11.06
N GLU A 227 21.01 -2.53 -10.67
CA GLU A 227 21.28 -3.87 -11.16
C GLU A 227 20.15 -4.84 -10.75
N ARG A 228 19.70 -4.73 -9.50
CA ARG A 228 18.58 -5.54 -9.01
C ARG A 228 17.25 -5.15 -9.67
N TRP A 229 17.08 -3.88 -10.00
CA TRP A 229 15.93 -3.44 -10.80
C TRP A 229 15.90 -4.08 -12.19
N ASP A 230 17.06 -4.28 -12.82
CA ASP A 230 17.13 -4.95 -14.13
C ASP A 230 16.73 -6.42 -14.02
N GLU A 231 17.13 -7.13 -12.95
CA GLU A 231 16.69 -8.49 -12.66
C GLU A 231 15.17 -8.56 -12.39
N ILE A 232 14.63 -7.63 -11.62
CA ILE A 232 13.19 -7.51 -11.35
C ILE A 232 12.42 -7.37 -12.65
N LYS A 233 12.81 -6.44 -13.52
CA LYS A 233 12.18 -6.23 -14.84
C LYS A 233 12.21 -7.49 -15.69
N LEU A 234 13.34 -8.21 -15.70
CA LEU A 234 13.46 -9.46 -16.43
C LEU A 234 12.48 -10.52 -15.91
N ASN A 235 12.34 -10.64 -14.58
CA ASN A 235 11.41 -11.58 -13.95
C ASN A 235 9.95 -11.21 -14.22
N ILE A 236 9.60 -9.93 -14.17
CA ILE A 236 8.27 -9.44 -14.56
C ILE A 236 7.98 -9.79 -16.01
N ASN A 237 8.90 -9.54 -16.93
CA ASN A 237 8.73 -9.87 -18.34
C ASN A 237 8.49 -11.38 -18.58
N ARG A 238 9.12 -12.26 -17.80
CA ARG A 238 8.86 -13.70 -17.86
C ARG A 238 7.43 -14.04 -17.45
N VAL A 239 6.95 -13.46 -16.35
CA VAL A 239 5.55 -13.62 -15.88
C VAL A 239 4.55 -13.09 -16.92
N LEU A 240 4.89 -12.02 -17.62
CA LEU A 240 4.01 -11.45 -18.66
C LEU A 240 3.97 -12.30 -19.93
N ALA A 241 5.01 -13.07 -20.22
CA ALA A 241 5.09 -13.95 -21.39
C ALA A 241 4.35 -15.28 -21.20
N GLU A 242 4.00 -15.67 -19.96
CA GLU A 242 3.14 -16.80 -19.62
C GLU A 242 1.67 -16.50 -19.96
#